data_357d5c8bfe93f1b8e79006e5572d0189
#
_entry.id   357d5c8bfe93f1b8e79006e5572d0189
#
_cell.length_a   1.000
_cell.length_b   1.000
_cell.length_c   1.000
_cell.angle_alpha   90.00
_cell.angle_beta   90.00
_cell.angle_gamma   90.00
#
_symmetry.space_group_name_H-M   'P 1'
#
loop_
_entity.id
_entity.type
_entity.pdbx_description
1 polymer ?
#
loop_
_entity_poly.entity_id
_entity_poly.type
_entity_poly.pdbx_seq_one_letter_code
_entity_poly.pdbx_strand_id
1 'polypeptide(L)'
;MDPNTFPTKGNLILAKNSLKLSRQGYELMDKKRNILIREMMELIDQAKDIQTQIDVTFRTAYTALQKANMEIGIAFVQQIACTVPVENSIRIKTRSVMGTEIPLVEYEEPVSYTHLRAHETGRNL
;
A
#
# COMPACT_ATOMS: atom_id res chain seq x y z
N MET A 1 -16.79 33.21 38.45
CA MET A 1 -17.98 32.77 37.71
C MET A 1 -17.79 33.21 36.27
N ASP A 2 -17.76 32.26 35.34
CA ASP A 2 -17.61 32.58 33.92
C ASP A 2 -18.80 33.39 33.42
N PRO A 3 -18.58 34.52 32.71
CA PRO A 3 -19.66 35.38 32.21
C PRO A 3 -20.61 34.64 31.23
N ASN A 4 -20.21 33.49 30.71
CA ASN A 4 -21.02 32.63 29.84
C ASN A 4 -22.05 31.75 30.59
N THR A 5 -22.02 31.71 31.91
CA THR A 5 -22.88 30.84 32.74
C THR A 5 -24.17 31.53 33.17
N PHE A 6 -24.37 32.84 32.89
CA PHE A 6 -25.59 33.54 33.26
C PHE A 6 -26.79 33.06 32.42
N PRO A 7 -27.95 32.76 33.06
CA PRO A 7 -29.14 32.27 32.38
C PRO A 7 -29.83 33.38 31.58
N THR A 8 -29.24 33.77 30.46
CA THR A 8 -29.83 34.73 29.53
C THR A 8 -30.35 34.01 28.27
N LYS A 9 -31.37 34.61 27.62
CA LYS A 9 -31.91 34.08 26.36
C LYS A 9 -30.82 33.95 25.27
N GLY A 10 -29.87 34.88 25.23
CA GLY A 10 -28.73 34.84 24.30
C GLY A 10 -27.82 33.65 24.55
N ASN A 11 -27.45 33.42 25.81
CA ASN A 11 -26.59 32.28 26.19
C ASN A 11 -27.29 30.94 25.94
N LEU A 12 -28.61 30.86 26.12
CA LEU A 12 -29.37 29.66 25.78
C LEU A 12 -29.34 29.34 24.28
N ILE A 13 -29.46 30.37 23.43
CA ILE A 13 -29.38 30.19 21.97
C ILE A 13 -27.96 29.72 21.57
N LEU A 14 -26.92 30.35 22.12
CA LEU A 14 -25.54 29.97 21.88
C LEU A 14 -25.27 28.52 22.32
N ALA A 15 -25.71 28.13 23.51
CA ALA A 15 -25.58 26.78 24.02
C ALA A 15 -26.30 25.73 23.12
N LYS A 16 -27.52 26.03 22.67
CA LYS A 16 -28.26 25.17 21.73
C LYS A 16 -27.56 25.02 20.40
N ASN A 17 -27.01 26.11 19.86
CA ASN A 17 -26.26 26.04 18.59
C ASN A 17 -24.96 25.28 18.76
N SER A 18 -24.22 25.47 19.84
CA SER A 18 -23.01 24.74 20.17
C SER A 18 -23.30 23.24 20.33
N LEU A 19 -24.36 22.89 21.03
CA LEU A 19 -24.78 21.50 21.19
C LEU A 19 -25.13 20.85 19.84
N LYS A 20 -25.88 21.58 18.99
CA LYS A 20 -26.23 21.10 17.64
C LYS A 20 -24.96 20.85 16.80
N LEU A 21 -24.04 21.80 16.80
CA LEU A 21 -22.76 21.68 16.07
C LEU A 21 -21.92 20.51 16.60
N SER A 22 -21.83 20.38 17.92
CA SER A 22 -21.09 19.27 18.55
C SER A 22 -21.67 17.90 18.20
N ARG A 23 -23.01 17.79 18.16
CA ARG A 23 -23.69 16.56 17.71
C ARG A 23 -23.36 16.21 16.27
N GLN A 24 -23.46 17.19 15.38
CA GLN A 24 -23.11 16.99 13.96
C GLN A 24 -21.63 16.64 13.78
N GLY A 25 -20.74 17.29 14.52
CA GLY A 25 -19.32 16.99 14.53
C GLY A 25 -19.03 15.56 15.01
N TYR A 26 -19.69 15.13 16.09
CA TYR A 26 -19.56 13.75 16.58
C TYR A 26 -19.99 12.71 15.54
N GLU A 27 -21.18 12.90 14.94
CA GLU A 27 -21.67 11.99 13.89
C GLU A 27 -20.72 11.92 12.69
N LEU A 28 -20.16 13.06 12.29
CA LEU A 28 -19.20 13.12 11.19
C LEU A 28 -17.91 12.36 11.54
N MET A 29 -17.39 12.54 12.75
CA MET A 29 -16.19 11.86 13.24
C MET A 29 -16.42 10.36 13.38
N ASP A 30 -17.58 9.94 13.83
CA ASP A 30 -17.93 8.51 13.92
C ASP A 30 -18.00 7.85 12.54
N LYS A 31 -18.63 8.51 11.57
CA LYS A 31 -18.64 8.06 10.17
C LYS A 31 -17.24 7.97 9.58
N LYS A 32 -16.40 9.02 9.83
CA LYS A 32 -15.00 9.01 9.40
C LYS A 32 -14.24 7.83 9.98
N ARG A 33 -14.36 7.58 11.27
CA ARG A 33 -13.75 6.44 11.96
C ARG A 33 -14.15 5.10 11.32
N ASN A 34 -15.44 4.92 11.09
CA ASN A 34 -15.96 3.66 10.54
C ASN A 34 -15.47 3.40 9.11
N ILE A 35 -15.34 4.45 8.28
CA ILE A 35 -14.77 4.33 6.93
C ILE A 35 -13.29 3.97 7.01
N LEU A 36 -12.51 4.65 7.86
CA LEU A 36 -11.07 4.36 8.00
C LEU A 36 -10.80 2.95 8.56
N ILE A 37 -11.63 2.45 9.47
CA ILE A 37 -11.53 1.07 9.95
C ILE A 37 -11.79 0.08 8.81
N ARG A 38 -12.77 0.33 7.96
CA ARG A 38 -13.06 -0.53 6.80
C ARG A 38 -11.89 -0.57 5.81
N GLU A 39 -11.33 0.59 5.46
CA GLU A 39 -10.13 0.70 4.63
C GLU A 39 -8.95 -0.06 5.23
N MET A 40 -8.74 0.08 6.53
CA MET A 40 -7.66 -0.63 7.22
C MET A 40 -7.84 -2.16 7.16
N MET A 41 -9.06 -2.65 7.36
CA MET A 41 -9.35 -4.10 7.27
C MET A 41 -9.11 -4.63 5.86
N GLU A 42 -9.53 -3.88 4.84
CA GLU A 42 -9.29 -4.25 3.44
C GLU A 42 -7.78 -4.30 3.12
N LEU A 43 -7.00 -3.32 3.59
CA LEU A 43 -5.55 -3.33 3.43
C LEU A 43 -4.87 -4.50 4.16
N ILE A 44 -5.37 -4.89 5.34
CA ILE A 44 -4.86 -6.05 6.08
C ILE A 44 -5.11 -7.34 5.29
N ASP A 45 -6.30 -7.50 4.70
CA ASP A 45 -6.62 -8.69 3.92
C ASP A 45 -5.76 -8.76 2.64
N GLN A 46 -5.58 -7.64 1.93
CA GLN A 46 -4.67 -7.56 0.80
C GLN A 46 -3.21 -7.89 1.20
N ALA A 47 -2.75 -7.40 2.35
CA ALA A 47 -1.41 -7.69 2.85
C ALA A 47 -1.20 -9.18 3.15
N LYS A 48 -2.21 -9.88 3.70
CA LYS A 48 -2.15 -11.33 3.93
C LYS A 48 -2.06 -12.11 2.62
N ASP A 49 -2.85 -11.73 1.61
CA ASP A 49 -2.82 -12.38 0.31
C ASP A 49 -1.46 -12.21 -0.37
N ILE A 50 -0.91 -10.99 -0.34
CA ILE A 50 0.43 -10.70 -0.86
C ILE A 50 1.50 -11.50 -0.10
N GLN A 51 1.42 -11.57 1.22
CA GLN A 51 2.36 -12.35 2.04
C GLN A 51 2.35 -13.83 1.65
N THR A 52 1.18 -14.40 1.42
CA THR A 52 1.04 -15.79 0.96
C THR A 52 1.67 -15.99 -0.43
N GLN A 53 1.46 -15.06 -1.35
CA GLN A 53 2.08 -15.11 -2.68
C GLN A 53 3.60 -14.99 -2.61
N ILE A 54 4.12 -14.12 -1.75
CA ILE A 54 5.55 -13.97 -1.49
C ILE A 54 6.14 -15.30 -1.02
N ASP A 55 5.54 -15.96 -0.03
CA ASP A 55 6.03 -17.22 0.51
C ASP A 55 6.09 -18.32 -0.56
N VAL A 56 5.07 -18.45 -1.40
CA VAL A 56 5.03 -19.41 -2.50
C VAL A 56 6.11 -19.11 -3.53
N THR A 57 6.23 -17.84 -3.93
CA THR A 57 7.20 -17.40 -4.93
C THR A 57 8.64 -17.62 -4.45
N PHE A 58 8.96 -17.26 -3.21
CA PHE A 58 10.28 -17.48 -2.64
C PHE A 58 10.64 -18.96 -2.53
N ARG A 59 9.71 -19.81 -2.08
CA ARG A 59 9.94 -21.27 -2.05
C ARG A 59 10.28 -21.81 -3.43
N THR A 60 9.55 -21.40 -4.46
CA THR A 60 9.82 -21.81 -5.84
C THR A 60 11.17 -21.30 -6.31
N ALA A 61 11.49 -20.04 -6.05
CA ALA A 61 12.76 -19.42 -6.41
C ALA A 61 13.95 -20.11 -5.72
N TYR A 62 13.86 -20.38 -4.42
CA TYR A 62 14.93 -21.09 -3.70
C TYR A 62 15.12 -22.54 -4.19
N THR A 63 14.05 -23.24 -4.54
CA THR A 63 14.15 -24.58 -5.11
C THR A 63 14.84 -24.55 -6.47
N ALA A 64 14.51 -23.59 -7.31
CA ALA A 64 15.16 -23.39 -8.60
C ALA A 64 16.64 -23.02 -8.46
N LEU A 65 16.96 -22.13 -7.51
CA LEU A 65 18.34 -21.74 -7.19
C LEU A 65 19.17 -22.93 -6.69
N GLN A 66 18.60 -23.75 -5.82
CA GLN A 66 19.25 -24.94 -5.31
C GLN A 66 19.58 -25.92 -6.46
N LYS A 67 18.63 -26.14 -7.37
CA LYS A 67 18.83 -26.97 -8.55
C LYS A 67 19.92 -26.40 -9.45
N ALA A 68 19.90 -25.10 -9.75
CA ALA A 68 20.93 -24.44 -10.54
C ALA A 68 22.34 -24.57 -9.91
N ASN A 69 22.45 -24.40 -8.60
CA ASN A 69 23.71 -24.56 -7.88
C ASN A 69 24.26 -25.98 -7.96
N MET A 70 23.40 -27.00 -8.00
CA MET A 70 23.82 -28.42 -8.16
C MET A 70 24.24 -28.76 -9.60
N GLU A 71 23.57 -28.18 -10.59
CA GLU A 71 23.82 -28.47 -12.01
C GLU A 71 25.00 -27.67 -12.60
N ILE A 72 25.10 -26.40 -12.25
CA ILE A 72 26.04 -25.45 -12.90
C ILE A 72 27.19 -25.07 -11.98
N GLY A 73 26.98 -25.17 -10.67
CA GLY A 73 27.93 -24.76 -9.64
C GLY A 73 27.74 -23.34 -9.11
N ILE A 74 28.04 -23.17 -7.83
CA ILE A 74 27.80 -21.93 -7.06
C ILE A 74 28.54 -20.71 -7.65
N ALA A 75 29.81 -20.91 -8.08
CA ALA A 75 30.63 -19.83 -8.60
C ALA A 75 30.05 -19.19 -9.87
N PHE A 76 29.52 -20.01 -10.78
CA PHE A 76 28.92 -19.54 -12.02
C PHE A 76 27.56 -18.83 -11.75
N VAL A 77 26.75 -19.42 -10.89
CA VAL A 77 25.47 -18.79 -10.47
C VAL A 77 25.71 -17.43 -9.82
N GLN A 78 26.78 -17.31 -9.02
CA GLN A 78 27.14 -16.02 -8.39
C GLN A 78 27.57 -14.98 -9.43
N GLN A 79 28.30 -15.36 -10.47
CA GLN A 79 28.64 -14.46 -11.58
C GLN A 79 27.39 -13.95 -12.31
N ILE A 80 26.44 -14.83 -12.60
CA ILE A 80 25.16 -14.44 -13.22
C ILE A 80 24.39 -13.50 -12.30
N ALA A 81 24.34 -13.76 -11.01
CA ALA A 81 23.64 -12.92 -10.05
C ALA A 81 24.16 -11.46 -10.03
N CYS A 82 25.45 -11.25 -10.27
CA CYS A 82 26.04 -9.90 -10.38
C CYS A 82 25.58 -9.14 -11.64
N THR A 83 25.01 -9.80 -12.64
CA THR A 83 24.51 -9.17 -13.87
C THR A 83 23.05 -8.71 -13.73
N VAL A 84 22.36 -9.15 -12.70
CA VAL A 84 20.96 -8.78 -12.46
C VAL A 84 20.89 -7.33 -11.96
N PRO A 85 20.21 -6.42 -12.68
CA PRO A 85 20.08 -5.04 -12.24
C PRO A 85 19.22 -4.94 -10.98
N VAL A 86 19.51 -3.92 -10.15
CA VAL A 86 18.68 -3.62 -8.98
C VAL A 86 17.34 -3.06 -9.44
N GLU A 87 16.26 -3.59 -8.87
CA GLU A 87 14.89 -3.16 -9.16
C GLU A 87 14.63 -1.75 -8.61
N ASN A 88 14.30 -0.79 -9.47
CA ASN A 88 14.00 0.61 -9.13
C ASN A 88 12.63 1.07 -9.68
N SER A 89 11.79 0.15 -10.12
CA SER A 89 10.52 0.47 -10.80
C SER A 89 9.35 0.72 -9.83
N ILE A 90 9.61 0.77 -8.53
CA ILE A 90 8.58 1.02 -7.53
C ILE A 90 8.44 2.52 -7.28
N ARG A 91 7.24 3.07 -7.52
CA ARG A 91 6.86 4.43 -7.18
C ARG A 91 5.77 4.43 -6.12
N ILE A 92 5.93 5.28 -5.11
CA ILE A 92 4.92 5.46 -4.07
C ILE A 92 4.18 6.77 -4.37
N LYS A 93 2.89 6.65 -4.67
CA LYS A 93 1.94 7.76 -4.74
C LYS A 93 1.09 7.79 -3.48
N THR A 94 0.37 8.88 -3.26
CA THR A 94 -0.60 8.98 -2.17
C THR A 94 -2.01 9.14 -2.73
N ARG A 95 -2.98 8.49 -2.09
CA ARG A 95 -4.40 8.78 -2.29
C ARG A 95 -5.02 9.26 -0.98
N SER A 96 -5.98 10.14 -1.05
CA SER A 96 -6.68 10.65 0.14
C SER A 96 -7.99 9.90 0.34
N VAL A 97 -8.18 9.37 1.57
CA VAL A 97 -9.44 8.78 2.02
C VAL A 97 -9.91 9.56 3.25
N MET A 98 -11.02 10.27 3.14
CA MET A 98 -11.59 11.11 4.21
C MET A 98 -10.57 12.12 4.81
N GLY A 99 -9.68 12.66 3.96
CA GLY A 99 -8.63 13.59 4.38
C GLY A 99 -7.41 12.95 5.06
N THR A 100 -7.29 11.62 5.02
CA THR A 100 -6.10 10.88 5.46
C THR A 100 -5.37 10.37 4.22
N GLU A 101 -4.07 10.66 4.12
CA GLU A 101 -3.25 10.20 3.01
C GLU A 101 -2.85 8.74 3.22
N ILE A 102 -3.13 7.92 2.21
CA ILE A 102 -2.80 6.48 2.19
C ILE A 102 -1.81 6.24 1.06
N PRO A 103 -0.68 5.53 1.30
CA PRO A 103 0.27 5.21 0.25
C PRO A 103 -0.35 4.25 -0.77
N LEU A 104 -0.10 4.53 -2.05
CA LEU A 104 -0.43 3.68 -3.18
C LEU A 104 0.86 3.32 -3.90
N VAL A 105 1.12 2.02 -4.01
CA VAL A 105 2.31 1.53 -4.72
C VAL A 105 1.97 1.34 -6.19
N GLU A 106 2.74 1.99 -7.07
CA GLU A 106 2.71 1.75 -8.50
C GLU A 106 3.99 1.05 -8.94
N TYR A 107 3.84 0.03 -9.76
CA TYR A 107 4.93 -0.70 -10.37
C TYR A 107 5.03 -0.29 -11.85
N GLU A 108 6.17 0.23 -12.26
CA GLU A 108 6.49 0.45 -13.68
C GLU A 108 7.33 -0.73 -14.15
N GLU A 109 6.83 -1.50 -15.10
CA GLU A 109 7.64 -2.59 -15.69
C GLU A 109 8.95 -2.03 -16.28
N PRO A 110 10.11 -2.52 -15.83
CA PRO A 110 11.38 -2.05 -16.37
C PRO A 110 11.48 -2.40 -17.85
N VAL A 111 11.75 -1.39 -18.68
CA VAL A 111 11.83 -1.47 -20.15
C VAL A 111 12.91 -2.47 -20.65
N SER A 112 13.79 -2.94 -19.76
CA SER A 112 14.91 -3.84 -20.13
C SER A 112 14.48 -5.24 -20.58
N TYR A 113 13.27 -5.70 -20.22
CA TYR A 113 12.78 -7.03 -20.64
C TYR A 113 12.30 -7.06 -22.09
N THR A 114 12.01 -5.92 -22.71
CA THR A 114 11.62 -5.86 -24.12
C THR A 114 12.76 -6.20 -25.07
N HIS A 115 14.00 -5.91 -24.72
CA HIS A 115 15.18 -6.23 -25.55
C HIS A 115 15.52 -7.73 -25.58
N LEU A 116 15.33 -8.46 -24.49
CA LEU A 116 15.56 -9.92 -24.46
C LEU A 116 14.49 -10.68 -25.27
N ARG A 117 13.23 -10.25 -25.23
CA ARG A 117 12.14 -10.83 -26.01
C ARG A 117 12.27 -10.57 -27.52
N ALA A 118 12.83 -9.44 -27.92
CA ALA A 118 13.05 -9.12 -29.33
C ALA A 118 14.12 -10.02 -29.98
N HIS A 119 15.06 -10.58 -29.21
CA HIS A 119 16.07 -11.51 -29.71
C HIS A 119 15.56 -12.95 -29.90
N GLU A 120 14.53 -13.36 -29.15
CA GLU A 120 13.97 -14.72 -29.28
C GLU A 120 13.00 -14.85 -30.47
N THR A 121 12.31 -13.77 -30.86
CA THR A 121 11.39 -13.80 -32.01
C THR A 121 12.10 -13.77 -33.38
N GLY A 122 13.37 -13.36 -33.42
CA GLY A 122 14.18 -13.37 -34.66
C GLY A 122 14.75 -14.72 -35.06
N ARG A 123 14.55 -15.79 -34.27
CA ARG A 123 15.17 -17.11 -34.49
C ARG A 123 14.20 -18.16 -35.07
N ASN A 124 12.95 -17.82 -35.30
CA ASN A 124 11.90 -18.69 -35.86
C ASN A 124 11.29 -18.09 -37.14
N LEU A 125 12.14 -17.78 -38.11
CA LEU A 125 11.76 -17.58 -39.53
C LEU A 125 12.76 -18.32 -40.40
#